data_5e6d7912d843608127c971b0b9822ba2
#
_entry.id   5e6d7912d843608127c971b0b9822ba2
#
_cell.length_a   1.000
_cell.length_b   1.000
_cell.length_c   1.000
_cell.angle_alpha   90.00
_cell.angle_beta   90.00
_cell.angle_gamma   90.00
#
_symmetry.space_group_name_H-M   'P 1'
#
loop_
_entity.id
_entity.type
_entity.pdbx_description
1 polymer ?
#
loop_
_entity_poly.entity_id
_entity_poly.type
_entity_poly.pdbx_seq_one_letter_code
_entity_poly.pdbx_strand_id
1 'polypeptide(L)'
;LMMKAYEVAKEKGFTTHVGNVLSEDTFYKDDLAPTFNLAEYGVMGVEMEAAILYYLGAKFHVQTLGIMTVSDHMVTGEETTSEERQNTFKDMMYVGLETLIAE
;
A
#
# COMPACT_ATOMS: atom_id res chain seq x y z
N LEU A 1 12.41 7.91 1.60
CA LEU A 1 12.01 6.72 0.81
C LEU A 1 10.72 6.95 0.01
N MET A 2 9.72 7.56 0.61
CA MET A 2 8.41 7.75 -0.05
C MET A 2 8.51 8.56 -1.33
N MET A 3 9.18 9.70 -1.30
CA MET A 3 9.33 10.55 -2.49
C MET A 3 10.11 9.82 -3.59
N LYS A 4 11.15 9.09 -3.22
CA LYS A 4 11.95 8.32 -4.18
C LYS A 4 11.14 7.19 -4.81
N ALA A 5 10.38 6.45 -4.01
CA ALA A 5 9.52 5.39 -4.52
C ALA A 5 8.47 5.94 -5.49
N TYR A 6 7.88 7.08 -5.16
CA TYR A 6 6.92 7.75 -6.04
C TYR A 6 7.56 8.13 -7.38
N GLU A 7 8.76 8.73 -7.35
CA GLU A 7 9.48 9.09 -8.57
C GLU A 7 9.77 7.88 -9.45
N VAL A 8 10.25 6.79 -8.86
CA VAL A 8 10.54 5.55 -9.58
C VAL A 8 9.29 5.01 -10.27
N ALA A 9 8.17 4.95 -9.53
CA ALA A 9 6.91 4.47 -10.08
C ALA A 9 6.40 5.34 -11.22
N LYS A 10 6.49 6.64 -11.08
CA LYS A 10 6.05 7.60 -12.11
C LYS A 10 6.90 7.51 -13.37
N GLU A 11 8.21 7.38 -13.25
CA GLU A 11 9.11 7.22 -14.40
C GLU A 11 8.78 5.97 -15.22
N LYS A 12 8.33 4.91 -14.56
CA LYS A 12 7.92 3.68 -15.24
C LYS A 12 6.49 3.74 -15.80
N GLY A 13 5.74 4.79 -15.49
CA GLY A 13 4.36 4.92 -15.94
C GLY A 13 3.37 4.08 -15.14
N PHE A 14 3.75 3.62 -13.95
CA PHE A 14 2.83 2.86 -13.10
C PHE A 14 1.80 3.79 -12.47
N THR A 15 0.54 3.36 -12.42
CA THR A 15 -0.50 4.08 -11.71
C THR A 15 -0.20 4.03 -10.21
N THR A 16 0.04 5.21 -9.63
CA THR A 16 0.59 5.31 -8.27
C THR A 16 -0.20 6.32 -7.47
N HIS A 17 -0.51 5.95 -6.24
CA HIS A 17 -1.17 6.81 -5.27
C HIS A 17 -0.34 6.88 -4.01
N VAL A 18 -0.26 8.07 -3.41
CA VAL A 18 0.40 8.30 -2.12
C VAL A 18 -0.64 8.83 -1.16
N GLY A 19 -0.75 8.21 -0.01
CA GLY A 19 -1.75 8.65 0.97
C GLY A 19 -1.79 7.78 2.21
N ASN A 20 -2.84 7.95 2.98
CA ASN A 20 -3.02 7.23 4.22
C ASN A 20 -3.68 5.87 3.98
N VAL A 21 -3.25 4.89 4.76
CA VAL A 21 -3.85 3.56 4.77
C VAL A 21 -4.23 3.19 6.20
N LEU A 22 -5.22 2.33 6.31
CA LEU A 22 -5.63 1.76 7.59
C LEU A 22 -4.95 0.42 7.78
N SER A 23 -4.29 0.24 8.92
CA SER A 23 -3.80 -1.08 9.33
C SER A 23 -4.83 -1.74 10.24
N GLU A 24 -5.33 -2.89 9.83
CA GLU A 24 -6.36 -3.62 10.54
C GLU A 24 -5.82 -4.90 11.15
N ASP A 25 -6.31 -5.25 12.34
CA ASP A 25 -5.97 -6.53 12.98
C ASP A 25 -6.94 -7.64 12.61
N THR A 26 -8.14 -7.28 12.15
CA THR A 26 -9.21 -8.23 11.85
C THR A 26 -9.53 -8.22 10.36
N PHE A 27 -9.34 -9.35 9.68
CA PHE A 27 -9.65 -9.48 8.27
C PHE A 27 -11.16 -9.70 8.03
N TYR A 28 -11.76 -10.61 8.77
CA TYR A 28 -13.17 -10.91 8.64
C TYR A 28 -13.97 -10.13 9.69
N LYS A 29 -14.73 -9.14 9.24
CA LYS A 29 -15.52 -8.26 10.10
C LYS A 29 -17.01 -8.45 9.85
N ASP A 30 -17.78 -8.40 10.94
CA ASP A 30 -19.25 -8.44 10.84
C ASP A 30 -19.81 -7.11 10.33
N ASP A 31 -19.14 -5.99 10.63
CA ASP A 31 -19.56 -4.65 10.23
C ASP A 31 -18.41 -3.91 9.59
N LEU A 32 -18.55 -3.58 8.30
CA LEU A 32 -17.55 -2.83 7.53
C LEU A 32 -17.80 -1.32 7.52
N ALA A 33 -18.91 -0.85 8.11
CA ALA A 33 -19.25 0.57 8.08
C ALA A 33 -18.14 1.48 8.66
N PRO A 34 -17.50 1.17 9.80
CA PRO A 34 -16.40 1.99 10.30
C PRO A 34 -15.23 2.09 9.33
N THR A 35 -14.90 1.01 8.63
CA THR A 35 -13.85 1.00 7.62
C THR A 35 -14.22 1.87 6.42
N PHE A 36 -15.43 1.74 5.92
CA PHE A 36 -15.90 2.54 4.78
C PHE A 36 -16.01 4.02 5.13
N ASN A 37 -16.37 4.36 6.36
CA ASN A 37 -16.43 5.75 6.80
C ASN A 37 -15.06 6.44 6.72
N LEU A 38 -13.98 5.73 6.95
CA LEU A 38 -12.62 6.27 6.85
C LEU A 38 -12.27 6.68 5.41
N ALA A 39 -12.87 6.03 4.42
CA ALA A 39 -12.66 6.42 3.02
C ALA A 39 -13.11 7.86 2.75
N GLU A 40 -14.15 8.32 3.42
CA GLU A 40 -14.63 9.71 3.31
C GLU A 40 -13.61 10.71 3.85
N TYR A 41 -12.73 10.28 4.74
CA TYR A 41 -11.67 11.11 5.32
C TYR A 41 -10.33 10.95 4.61
N GLY A 42 -10.33 10.32 3.43
CA GLY A 42 -9.13 10.23 2.60
C GLY A 42 -8.26 9.01 2.87
N VAL A 43 -8.73 8.04 3.63
CA VAL A 43 -8.01 6.77 3.78
C VAL A 43 -8.17 5.97 2.49
N MET A 44 -7.07 5.63 1.84
CA MET A 44 -7.06 5.12 0.47
C MET A 44 -7.07 3.60 0.39
N GLY A 45 -6.65 2.93 1.45
CA GLY A 45 -6.54 1.48 1.43
C GLY A 45 -6.51 0.88 2.81
N VAL A 46 -6.65 -0.44 2.85
CA VAL A 46 -6.62 -1.23 4.08
C VAL A 46 -5.59 -2.33 3.91
N GLU A 47 -4.77 -2.50 4.92
CA GLU A 47 -3.77 -3.56 4.98
C GLU A 47 -3.58 -3.96 6.46
N MET A 48 -2.58 -4.75 6.79
CA MET A 48 -2.52 -5.35 8.12
C MET A 48 -1.15 -5.24 8.80
N GLU A 49 -0.15 -4.62 8.17
CA GLU A 49 1.22 -4.63 8.68
C GLU A 49 1.89 -3.27 8.79
N ALA A 50 1.43 -2.25 8.07
CA ALA A 50 2.17 -0.98 7.95
C ALA A 50 2.33 -0.24 9.28
N ALA A 51 1.33 -0.29 10.16
CA ALA A 51 1.40 0.42 11.42
C ALA A 51 2.57 -0.09 12.28
N ILE A 52 2.74 -1.41 12.38
CA ILE A 52 3.85 -1.97 13.15
C ILE A 52 5.19 -1.75 12.47
N LEU A 53 5.21 -1.76 11.14
CA LEU A 53 6.42 -1.45 10.38
C LEU A 53 6.92 -0.04 10.70
N TYR A 54 6.03 0.94 10.66
CA TYR A 54 6.40 2.32 10.96
C TYR A 54 6.76 2.53 12.44
N TYR A 55 6.07 1.84 13.33
CA TYR A 55 6.42 1.86 14.75
C TYR A 55 7.85 1.35 14.98
N LEU A 56 8.20 0.22 14.39
CA LEU A 56 9.53 -0.35 14.53
C LEU A 56 10.59 0.52 13.87
N GLY A 57 10.28 1.13 12.74
CA GLY A 57 11.18 2.08 12.09
C GLY A 57 11.52 3.26 13.00
N ALA A 58 10.51 3.83 13.63
CA ALA A 58 10.71 4.91 14.57
C ALA A 58 11.52 4.47 15.80
N LYS A 59 11.20 3.29 16.32
CA LYS A 59 11.90 2.76 17.51
C LYS A 59 13.38 2.52 17.25
N PHE A 60 13.74 1.99 16.10
CA PHE A 60 15.12 1.64 15.78
C PHE A 60 15.84 2.68 14.92
N HIS A 61 15.23 3.82 14.67
CA HIS A 61 15.79 4.93 13.89
C HIS A 61 16.22 4.49 12.48
N VAL A 62 15.40 3.67 11.83
CA VAL A 62 15.60 3.27 10.45
C VAL A 62 14.42 3.76 9.61
N GLN A 63 14.69 4.01 8.32
CA GLN A 63 13.64 4.42 7.39
C GLN A 63 12.81 3.21 6.98
N THR A 64 11.50 3.38 6.98
CA THR A 64 10.56 2.34 6.57
C THR A 64 9.51 2.93 5.63
N LEU A 65 9.02 2.10 4.71
CA LEU A 65 7.97 2.50 3.78
C LEU A 65 7.13 1.30 3.40
N GLY A 66 5.82 1.44 3.49
CA GLY A 66 4.88 0.47 2.96
C GLY A 66 4.60 0.77 1.49
N ILE A 67 4.82 -0.20 0.63
CA ILE A 67 4.45 -0.16 -0.79
C ILE A 67 3.49 -1.31 -1.02
N MET A 68 2.34 -1.00 -1.61
CA MET A 68 1.25 -1.96 -1.72
C MET A 68 0.74 -2.02 -3.14
N THR A 69 0.33 -3.20 -3.56
CA THR A 69 -0.41 -3.39 -4.79
C THR A 69 -1.89 -3.52 -4.44
N VAL A 70 -2.74 -2.75 -5.10
CA VAL A 70 -4.18 -2.86 -4.91
C VAL A 70 -4.67 -4.14 -5.58
N SER A 71 -5.16 -5.07 -4.78
CA SER A 71 -5.70 -6.33 -5.29
C SER A 71 -7.19 -6.27 -5.55
N ASP A 72 -7.94 -5.64 -4.65
CA ASP A 72 -9.39 -5.59 -4.69
C ASP A 72 -9.87 -4.20 -4.29
N HIS A 73 -11.01 -3.80 -4.84
CA HIS A 73 -11.64 -2.54 -4.48
C HIS A 73 -12.82 -2.81 -3.57
N MET A 74 -12.72 -2.44 -2.29
CA MET A 74 -13.72 -2.78 -1.28
C MET A 74 -15.08 -2.12 -1.54
N VAL A 75 -15.07 -0.87 -2.01
CA VAL A 75 -16.30 -0.10 -2.23
C VAL A 75 -17.04 -0.56 -3.48
N THR A 76 -16.32 -0.75 -4.60
CA THR A 76 -16.92 -1.19 -5.86
C THR A 76 -17.08 -2.69 -5.96
N GLY A 77 -16.35 -3.45 -5.16
CA GLY A 77 -16.34 -4.91 -5.24
C GLY A 77 -15.51 -5.48 -6.38
N GLU A 78 -14.77 -4.63 -7.10
CA GLU A 78 -13.89 -5.10 -8.18
C GLU A 78 -12.79 -5.98 -7.61
N GLU A 79 -12.53 -7.11 -8.27
CA GLU A 79 -11.46 -8.04 -7.90
C GLU A 79 -10.52 -8.21 -9.09
N THR A 80 -9.23 -8.33 -8.79
CA THR A 80 -8.24 -8.65 -9.82
C THR A 80 -8.16 -10.15 -10.03
N THR A 81 -7.79 -10.56 -11.25
CA THR A 81 -7.45 -11.96 -11.54
C THR A 81 -6.11 -12.33 -10.91
N SER A 82 -5.83 -13.63 -10.79
CA SER A 82 -4.54 -14.10 -10.30
C SER A 82 -3.39 -13.64 -11.20
N GLU A 83 -3.60 -13.61 -12.52
CA GLU A 83 -2.62 -13.13 -13.48
C GLU A 83 -2.34 -11.63 -13.30
N GLU A 84 -3.40 -10.82 -13.16
CA GLU A 84 -3.25 -9.38 -12.92
C GLU A 84 -2.49 -9.10 -11.62
N ARG A 85 -2.81 -9.82 -10.53
CA ARG A 85 -2.09 -9.67 -9.26
C ARG A 85 -0.62 -10.02 -9.41
N GLN A 86 -0.30 -11.09 -10.15
CA GLN A 86 1.06 -11.51 -10.35
C GLN A 86 1.88 -10.46 -11.11
N ASN A 87 1.30 -9.85 -12.15
CA ASN A 87 1.95 -8.81 -12.93
C ASN A 87 2.17 -7.53 -12.12
N THR A 88 1.17 -7.09 -11.37
CA THR A 88 1.28 -5.86 -10.57
C THR A 88 2.20 -6.04 -9.36
N PHE A 89 2.32 -7.25 -8.83
CA PHE A 89 3.29 -7.54 -7.77
C PHE A 89 4.73 -7.38 -8.27
N LYS A 90 5.00 -7.74 -9.53
CA LYS A 90 6.32 -7.52 -10.14
C LYS A 90 6.64 -6.03 -10.22
N ASP A 91 5.67 -5.21 -10.56
CA ASP A 91 5.82 -3.76 -10.61
C ASP A 91 6.16 -3.20 -9.23
N MET A 92 5.45 -3.66 -8.20
CA MET A 92 5.72 -3.26 -6.82
C MET A 92 7.12 -3.64 -6.37
N MET A 93 7.56 -4.86 -6.69
CA MET A 93 8.91 -5.33 -6.36
C MET A 93 9.97 -4.49 -7.07
N TYR A 94 9.75 -4.14 -8.33
CA TYR A 94 10.64 -3.27 -9.07
C TYR A 94 10.79 -1.92 -8.37
N VAL A 95 9.69 -1.29 -8.01
CA VAL A 95 9.70 0.01 -7.32
C VAL A 95 10.47 -0.09 -6.00
N GLY A 96 10.23 -1.14 -5.23
CA GLY A 96 10.91 -1.34 -3.96
C GLY A 96 12.42 -1.49 -4.11
N LEU A 97 12.84 -2.33 -5.03
CA LEU A 97 14.27 -2.58 -5.26
C LEU A 97 14.98 -1.34 -5.82
N GLU A 98 14.39 -0.66 -6.80
CA GLU A 98 15.00 0.54 -7.39
C GLU A 98 15.06 1.68 -6.37
N THR A 99 14.09 1.80 -5.49
CA THR A 99 14.09 2.81 -4.42
C THR A 99 15.28 2.60 -3.48
N LEU A 100 15.56 1.36 -3.13
CA LEU A 100 16.68 1.04 -2.24
C LEU A 100 18.04 1.22 -2.91
N ILE A 101 18.15 0.83 -4.18
CA ILE A 101 19.41 0.93 -4.93
C ILE A 101 19.77 2.37 -5.25
N ALA A 102 18.79 3.22 -5.50
CA ALA A 102 18.98 4.60 -5.95
C ALA A 102 19.51 5.54 -4.87
N GLU A 103 19.67 5.08 -3.66
CA GLU A 103 20.37 5.82 -2.61
C GLU A 103 21.88 5.58 -2.72
#